data_314cba2d324b8b44ce369f36c98b5df4
#
_entry.id   314cba2d324b8b44ce369f36c98b5df4
#
_cell.length_a   1.000
_cell.length_b   1.000
_cell.length_c   1.000
_cell.angle_alpha   90.00
_cell.angle_beta   90.00
_cell.angle_gamma   90.00
#
_symmetry.space_group_name_H-M   'P 1'
#
loop_
_entity.id
_entity.type
_entity.pdbx_description
1 polymer ?
#
loop_
_entity_poly.entity_id
_entity_poly.type
_entity_poly.pdbx_seq_one_letter_code
_entity_poly.pdbx_strand_id
1 'polypeptide(L)'
;MANNDLVGAVVKAMALVKITAAAPDGLKICELAETANLKNVTCFNLVRTLVAGGFLEKINGRLYVGNEISRLSEIRFQSEFFHQAENALLKLNHIWPRATVIFAVPGTTGMEQTHRISFDHPGVIQRLNNEVMPPYTSAAGLLGLAFDPDEDIRLRIEEKYPFLEFGSHIWKSRKALDAFLKKCRKDRVAVIPFDTDVLHRVSVPVFDRSGKFTAVIGASCPVRDFSQKDFLAIQEELKKIATVFKQNNIERNRRSI
;
A
#
# COMPACT_ATOMS: atom_id res chain seq x y z
N MET A 1 -7.20 25.37 -30.94
CA MET A 1 -5.99 24.70 -31.46
C MET A 1 -6.42 23.52 -32.29
N ALA A 2 -5.98 23.45 -33.52
CA ALA A 2 -6.47 22.48 -34.50
C ALA A 2 -6.10 21.04 -34.10
N ASN A 3 -7.10 20.17 -34.18
CA ASN A 3 -7.04 18.75 -33.86
C ASN A 3 -6.22 17.91 -34.89
N ASN A 4 -5.29 18.54 -35.58
CA ASN A 4 -4.62 17.97 -36.76
C ASN A 4 -3.35 17.16 -36.46
N ASP A 5 -2.90 17.12 -35.20
CA ASP A 5 -1.66 16.42 -34.80
C ASP A 5 -1.88 15.08 -34.10
N LEU A 6 -3.14 14.63 -33.97
CA LEU A 6 -3.44 13.37 -33.31
C LEU A 6 -3.40 12.19 -34.30
N VAL A 7 -2.70 11.12 -33.89
CA VAL A 7 -2.70 9.86 -34.63
C VAL A 7 -4.09 9.18 -34.53
N GLY A 8 -4.90 9.30 -35.55
CA GLY A 8 -6.30 8.87 -35.55
C GLY A 8 -6.52 7.40 -35.18
N ALA A 9 -5.59 6.50 -35.50
CA ALA A 9 -5.66 5.09 -35.10
C ALA A 9 -5.55 4.94 -33.58
N VAL A 10 -4.68 5.71 -32.91
CA VAL A 10 -4.51 5.68 -31.46
C VAL A 10 -5.75 6.21 -30.76
N VAL A 11 -6.31 7.32 -31.25
CA VAL A 11 -7.55 7.91 -30.69
C VAL A 11 -8.70 6.89 -30.77
N LYS A 12 -8.85 6.21 -31.90
CA LYS A 12 -9.88 5.18 -32.12
C LYS A 12 -9.65 3.99 -31.17
N ALA A 13 -8.41 3.52 -31.02
CA ALA A 13 -8.08 2.42 -30.12
C ALA A 13 -8.44 2.76 -28.66
N MET A 14 -8.09 3.95 -28.19
CA MET A 14 -8.47 4.44 -26.85
C MET A 14 -9.98 4.53 -26.66
N ALA A 15 -10.72 4.97 -27.69
CA ALA A 15 -12.19 4.99 -27.66
C ALA A 15 -12.78 3.60 -27.51
N LEU A 16 -12.27 2.60 -28.26
CA LEU A 16 -12.72 1.21 -28.13
C LEU A 16 -12.53 0.66 -26.72
N VAL A 17 -11.39 0.91 -26.07
CA VAL A 17 -11.15 0.49 -24.68
C VAL A 17 -12.15 1.14 -23.73
N LYS A 18 -12.42 2.45 -23.88
CA LYS A 18 -13.38 3.18 -23.02
C LYS A 18 -14.82 2.64 -23.20
N ILE A 19 -15.24 2.40 -24.44
CA ILE A 19 -16.57 1.85 -24.72
C ILE A 19 -16.72 0.45 -24.12
N THR A 20 -15.70 -0.39 -24.27
CA THR A 20 -15.71 -1.74 -23.68
C THR A 20 -15.75 -1.69 -22.16
N ALA A 21 -15.02 -0.75 -21.52
CA ALA A 21 -15.02 -0.57 -20.08
C ALA A 21 -16.39 -0.14 -19.50
N ALA A 22 -17.22 0.52 -20.30
CA ALA A 22 -18.57 0.93 -19.92
C ALA A 22 -19.61 -0.20 -20.08
N ALA A 23 -19.24 -1.35 -20.64
CA ALA A 23 -20.12 -2.47 -20.93
C ALA A 23 -19.76 -3.70 -20.06
N PRO A 24 -20.35 -3.85 -18.87
CA PRO A 24 -20.00 -4.93 -17.92
C PRO A 24 -20.27 -6.32 -18.48
N ASP A 25 -21.27 -6.47 -19.37
CA ASP A 25 -21.63 -7.75 -20.00
C ASP A 25 -20.78 -8.08 -21.23
N GLY A 26 -19.79 -7.23 -21.53
CA GLY A 26 -18.95 -7.32 -22.71
C GLY A 26 -19.70 -7.02 -24.02
N LEU A 27 -18.96 -6.75 -25.09
CA LEU A 27 -19.49 -6.37 -26.41
C LEU A 27 -19.00 -7.33 -27.50
N LYS A 28 -19.86 -7.67 -28.47
CA LYS A 28 -19.40 -8.28 -29.72
C LYS A 28 -18.67 -7.23 -30.55
N ILE A 29 -17.79 -7.66 -31.46
CA ILE A 29 -17.03 -6.74 -32.31
C ILE A 29 -17.95 -5.84 -33.16
N CYS A 30 -19.08 -6.38 -33.65
CA CYS A 30 -20.05 -5.61 -34.45
C CYS A 30 -20.73 -4.52 -33.58
N GLU A 31 -21.14 -4.85 -32.35
CA GLU A 31 -21.75 -3.91 -31.42
C GLU A 31 -20.74 -2.78 -31.04
N LEU A 32 -19.47 -3.15 -30.82
CA LEU A 32 -18.40 -2.19 -30.53
C LEU A 32 -18.11 -1.29 -31.75
N ALA A 33 -18.10 -1.83 -32.96
CA ALA A 33 -17.88 -1.06 -34.19
C ALA A 33 -18.99 -0.04 -34.41
N GLU A 34 -20.25 -0.44 -34.21
CA GLU A 34 -21.43 0.42 -34.34
C GLU A 34 -21.37 1.55 -33.28
N THR A 35 -21.16 1.21 -31.99
CA THR A 35 -21.07 2.19 -30.92
C THR A 35 -19.92 3.19 -31.12
N ALA A 36 -18.80 2.74 -31.67
CA ALA A 36 -17.64 3.57 -31.97
C ALA A 36 -17.75 4.34 -33.31
N ASN A 37 -18.82 4.14 -34.06
CA ASN A 37 -18.99 4.65 -35.44
C ASN A 37 -17.79 4.34 -36.35
N LEU A 38 -17.34 3.08 -36.35
CA LEU A 38 -16.21 2.60 -37.12
C LEU A 38 -16.65 1.52 -38.12
N LYS A 39 -15.96 1.45 -39.28
CA LYS A 39 -16.10 0.32 -40.17
C LYS A 39 -15.63 -0.97 -39.48
N ASN A 40 -16.34 -2.08 -39.66
CA ASN A 40 -16.04 -3.38 -39.05
C ASN A 40 -14.58 -3.81 -39.24
N VAL A 41 -14.00 -3.63 -40.42
CA VAL A 41 -12.60 -3.98 -40.71
C VAL A 41 -11.63 -3.15 -39.86
N THR A 42 -11.90 -1.85 -39.70
CA THR A 42 -11.06 -0.97 -38.87
C THR A 42 -11.16 -1.37 -37.39
N CYS A 43 -12.38 -1.60 -36.90
CA CYS A 43 -12.61 -2.06 -35.55
C CYS A 43 -11.91 -3.40 -35.29
N PHE A 44 -12.06 -4.37 -36.17
CA PHE A 44 -11.43 -5.68 -36.08
C PHE A 44 -9.90 -5.59 -35.94
N ASN A 45 -9.24 -4.79 -36.81
CA ASN A 45 -7.80 -4.63 -36.79
C ASN A 45 -7.29 -3.96 -35.45
N LEU A 46 -8.00 -2.94 -34.98
CA LEU A 46 -7.67 -2.28 -33.71
C LEU A 46 -7.91 -3.22 -32.54
N VAL A 47 -9.03 -3.93 -32.49
CA VAL A 47 -9.33 -4.92 -31.44
C VAL A 47 -8.26 -6.01 -31.39
N ARG A 48 -7.84 -6.55 -32.55
CA ARG A 48 -6.79 -7.56 -32.61
C ARG A 48 -5.50 -7.06 -31.97
N THR A 49 -5.11 -5.80 -32.21
CA THR A 49 -3.93 -5.18 -31.63
C THR A 49 -4.11 -4.96 -30.13
N LEU A 50 -5.28 -4.47 -29.69
CA LEU A 50 -5.59 -4.26 -28.29
C LEU A 50 -5.62 -5.57 -27.48
N VAL A 51 -6.13 -6.66 -28.07
CA VAL A 51 -6.11 -7.99 -27.45
C VAL A 51 -4.68 -8.52 -27.38
N ALA A 52 -3.89 -8.38 -28.44
CA ALA A 52 -2.48 -8.78 -28.42
C ALA A 52 -1.66 -8.01 -27.35
N GLY A 53 -2.02 -6.75 -27.10
CA GLY A 53 -1.41 -5.91 -26.06
C GLY A 53 -2.01 -6.09 -24.66
N GLY A 54 -3.00 -6.98 -24.46
CA GLY A 54 -3.63 -7.22 -23.16
C GLY A 54 -4.58 -6.11 -22.68
N PHE A 55 -4.85 -5.08 -23.50
CA PHE A 55 -5.78 -4.00 -23.18
C PHE A 55 -7.25 -4.41 -23.31
N LEU A 56 -7.54 -5.35 -24.18
CA LEU A 56 -8.82 -6.05 -24.28
C LEU A 56 -8.58 -7.56 -24.19
N GLU A 57 -9.62 -8.29 -23.80
CA GLU A 57 -9.64 -9.74 -23.85
C GLU A 57 -10.93 -10.22 -24.51
N LYS A 58 -10.89 -11.41 -25.11
CA LYS A 58 -12.05 -12.01 -25.79
C LYS A 58 -12.44 -13.30 -25.09
N ILE A 59 -13.61 -13.30 -24.46
CA ILE A 59 -14.17 -14.45 -23.73
C ILE A 59 -15.52 -14.80 -24.37
N ASN A 60 -15.70 -16.03 -24.80
CA ASN A 60 -16.95 -16.51 -25.39
C ASN A 60 -17.52 -15.62 -26.54
N GLY A 61 -16.62 -15.05 -27.36
CA GLY A 61 -16.99 -14.19 -28.50
C GLY A 61 -17.29 -12.73 -28.13
N ARG A 62 -17.27 -12.36 -26.86
CA ARG A 62 -17.42 -10.99 -26.35
C ARG A 62 -16.09 -10.39 -25.92
N LEU A 63 -15.97 -9.09 -26.01
CA LEU A 63 -14.81 -8.31 -25.63
C LEU A 63 -15.02 -7.70 -24.26
N TYR A 64 -14.01 -7.80 -23.43
CA TYR A 64 -13.91 -7.22 -22.09
C TYR A 64 -12.62 -6.42 -22.00
N VAL A 65 -12.50 -5.61 -20.93
CA VAL A 65 -11.25 -4.93 -20.60
C VAL A 65 -10.23 -5.96 -20.14
N GLY A 66 -9.04 -5.91 -20.73
CA GLY A 66 -7.97 -6.85 -20.44
C GLY A 66 -7.13 -6.45 -19.20
N ASN A 67 -6.35 -7.40 -18.70
CA ASN A 67 -5.56 -7.28 -17.47
C ASN A 67 -4.49 -6.19 -17.50
N GLU A 68 -4.05 -5.73 -18.68
CA GLU A 68 -3.03 -4.69 -18.81
C GLU A 68 -3.48 -3.36 -18.18
N ILE A 69 -4.78 -3.04 -18.26
CA ILE A 69 -5.34 -1.84 -17.61
C ILE A 69 -5.21 -1.91 -16.10
N SER A 70 -5.54 -3.05 -15.51
CA SER A 70 -5.38 -3.28 -14.06
C SER A 70 -3.92 -3.20 -13.65
N ARG A 71 -3.01 -3.84 -14.39
CA ARG A 71 -1.56 -3.82 -14.15
C ARG A 71 -0.98 -2.40 -14.17
N LEU A 72 -1.32 -1.60 -15.16
CA LEU A 72 -0.87 -0.21 -15.25
C LEU A 72 -1.44 0.67 -14.12
N SER A 73 -2.68 0.42 -13.74
CA SER A 73 -3.32 1.09 -12.60
C SER A 73 -2.62 0.77 -11.28
N GLU A 74 -2.27 -0.50 -11.06
CA GLU A 74 -1.53 -0.96 -9.88
C GLU A 74 -0.14 -0.33 -9.78
N ILE A 75 0.62 -0.30 -10.88
CA ILE A 75 1.94 0.35 -10.93
C ILE A 75 1.83 1.83 -10.54
N ARG A 76 0.85 2.53 -11.08
CA ARG A 76 0.61 3.93 -10.75
C ARG A 76 0.21 4.11 -9.29
N PHE A 77 -0.69 3.27 -8.78
CA PHE A 77 -1.14 3.30 -7.40
C PHE A 77 0.02 3.06 -6.42
N GLN A 78 0.86 2.07 -6.68
CA GLN A 78 2.06 1.80 -5.89
C GLN A 78 3.00 3.00 -5.88
N SER A 79 3.27 3.60 -7.04
CA SER A 79 4.12 4.80 -7.12
C SER A 79 3.57 5.96 -6.28
N GLU A 80 2.29 6.28 -6.40
CA GLU A 80 1.64 7.34 -5.63
C GLU A 80 1.61 7.04 -4.13
N PHE A 81 1.36 5.79 -3.76
CA PHE A 81 1.34 5.33 -2.38
C PHE A 81 2.71 5.50 -1.71
N PHE A 82 3.79 5.10 -2.38
CA PHE A 82 5.14 5.27 -1.87
C PHE A 82 5.59 6.73 -1.84
N HIS A 83 5.19 7.56 -2.81
CA HIS A 83 5.43 9.00 -2.73
C HIS A 83 4.73 9.66 -1.53
N GLN A 84 3.52 9.25 -1.21
CA GLN A 84 2.83 9.71 0.01
C GLN A 84 3.58 9.25 1.27
N ALA A 85 4.09 8.03 1.29
CA ALA A 85 4.92 7.52 2.38
C ALA A 85 6.20 8.34 2.56
N GLU A 86 6.93 8.61 1.49
CA GLU A 86 8.14 9.43 1.50
C GLU A 86 7.86 10.84 2.05
N ASN A 87 6.81 11.49 1.58
CA ASN A 87 6.40 12.82 2.07
C ASN A 87 6.01 12.79 3.55
N ALA A 88 5.35 11.74 4.00
CA ALA A 88 4.99 11.55 5.40
C ALA A 88 6.24 11.37 6.29
N LEU A 89 7.21 10.57 5.84
CA LEU A 89 8.48 10.38 6.55
C LEU A 89 9.29 11.67 6.61
N LEU A 90 9.37 12.43 5.51
CA LEU A 90 10.06 13.73 5.48
C LEU A 90 9.41 14.73 6.45
N LYS A 91 8.08 14.81 6.48
CA LYS A 91 7.34 15.65 7.41
C LYS A 91 7.64 15.28 8.86
N LEU A 92 7.58 13.99 9.21
CA LEU A 92 7.89 13.50 10.56
C LEU A 92 9.34 13.82 10.94
N ASN A 93 10.29 13.54 10.04
CA ASN A 93 11.70 13.78 10.29
C ASN A 93 12.03 15.28 10.39
N HIS A 94 11.33 16.14 9.66
CA HIS A 94 11.47 17.59 9.81
C HIS A 94 11.08 18.08 11.21
N ILE A 95 10.02 17.52 11.80
CA ILE A 95 9.58 17.87 13.16
C ILE A 95 10.48 17.23 14.21
N TRP A 96 10.88 15.97 13.99
CA TRP A 96 11.70 15.19 14.94
C TRP A 96 12.93 14.59 14.23
N PRO A 97 13.97 15.40 13.93
CA PRO A 97 15.13 14.95 13.16
C PRO A 97 15.98 13.89 13.87
N ARG A 98 15.82 13.73 15.18
CA ARG A 98 16.52 12.72 15.99
C ARG A 98 15.74 11.40 16.14
N ALA A 99 14.53 11.30 15.58
CA ALA A 99 13.79 10.05 15.48
C ALA A 99 14.13 9.32 14.19
N THR A 100 14.28 8.01 14.27
CA THR A 100 14.21 7.15 13.07
C THR A 100 12.75 6.92 12.74
N VAL A 101 12.34 7.26 11.52
CA VAL A 101 10.97 7.04 11.02
C VAL A 101 10.96 6.01 9.93
N ILE A 102 9.95 5.15 9.91
CA ILE A 102 9.87 4.00 9.01
C ILE A 102 8.51 3.89 8.34
N PHE A 103 8.52 3.28 7.17
CA PHE A 103 7.32 2.81 6.48
C PHE A 103 7.51 1.35 6.06
N ALA A 104 6.53 0.52 6.36
CA ALA A 104 6.55 -0.91 6.09
C ALA A 104 5.22 -1.38 5.50
N VAL A 105 5.26 -2.38 4.63
CA VAL A 105 4.08 -2.98 3.99
C VAL A 105 3.99 -4.47 4.32
N PRO A 106 2.80 -5.08 4.26
CA PRO A 106 2.67 -6.53 4.35
C PRO A 106 3.45 -7.21 3.23
N GLY A 107 4.28 -8.18 3.59
CA GLY A 107 5.05 -9.03 2.68
C GLY A 107 4.69 -10.50 2.86
N THR A 108 5.41 -11.37 2.19
CA THR A 108 5.12 -12.82 2.16
C THR A 108 5.41 -13.54 3.48
N THR A 109 6.31 -13.00 4.30
CA THR A 109 6.75 -13.61 5.58
C THR A 109 6.73 -12.60 6.73
N GLY A 110 5.81 -11.64 6.70
CA GLY A 110 5.65 -10.60 7.71
C GLY A 110 5.74 -9.19 7.14
N MET A 111 5.88 -8.20 8.00
CA MET A 111 6.01 -6.80 7.58
C MET A 111 7.39 -6.55 6.97
N GLU A 112 7.42 -5.93 5.80
CA GLU A 112 8.63 -5.57 5.07
C GLU A 112 8.84 -4.07 5.10
N GLN A 113 9.98 -3.64 5.66
CA GLN A 113 10.36 -2.23 5.69
C GLN A 113 10.83 -1.80 4.30
N THR A 114 10.15 -0.82 3.71
CA THR A 114 10.44 -0.32 2.37
C THR A 114 11.15 1.03 2.39
N HIS A 115 10.84 1.88 3.37
CA HIS A 115 11.41 3.21 3.48
C HIS A 115 11.81 3.53 4.93
N ARG A 116 12.89 4.29 5.08
CA ARG A 116 13.37 4.77 6.36
C ARG A 116 14.03 6.13 6.22
N ILE A 117 13.90 6.99 7.22
CA ILE A 117 14.83 8.08 7.48
C ILE A 117 15.43 7.82 8.85
N SER A 118 16.72 7.60 8.88
CA SER A 118 17.44 7.29 10.12
C SER A 118 17.86 8.59 10.84
N PHE A 119 17.95 8.56 12.17
CA PHE A 119 18.35 9.71 12.98
C PHE A 119 19.79 10.19 12.69
N ASP A 120 20.66 9.32 12.19
CA ASP A 120 22.03 9.60 11.79
C ASP A 120 22.16 10.17 10.37
N HIS A 121 21.10 10.06 9.57
CA HIS A 121 20.98 10.63 8.22
C HIS A 121 19.65 11.38 8.07
N PRO A 122 19.40 12.45 8.84
CA PRO A 122 18.15 13.19 8.78
C PRO A 122 17.91 13.81 7.40
N GLY A 123 16.66 13.77 6.93
CA GLY A 123 16.26 14.25 5.61
C GLY A 123 16.59 13.31 4.46
N VAL A 124 17.32 12.22 4.68
CA VAL A 124 17.69 11.26 3.63
C VAL A 124 16.76 10.05 3.66
N ILE A 125 15.94 9.91 2.61
CA ILE A 125 15.10 8.73 2.44
C ILE A 125 15.97 7.55 1.99
N GLN A 126 15.99 6.52 2.80
CA GLN A 126 16.59 5.23 2.48
C GLN A 126 15.50 4.31 1.96
N ARG A 127 15.58 3.90 0.68
CA ARG A 127 14.73 2.86 0.10
C ARG A 127 15.39 1.52 0.35
N LEU A 128 14.68 0.62 1.00
CA LEU A 128 15.19 -0.68 1.43
C LEU A 128 14.66 -1.79 0.53
N ASN A 129 15.43 -2.84 0.37
CA ASN A 129 15.03 -4.02 -0.40
C ASN A 129 14.22 -4.99 0.49
N ASN A 130 13.03 -4.54 0.93
CA ASN A 130 12.06 -5.35 1.67
C ASN A 130 12.67 -6.10 2.86
N GLU A 131 13.32 -5.35 3.76
CA GLU A 131 13.86 -5.90 5.01
C GLU A 131 12.71 -6.33 5.93
N VAL A 132 12.64 -7.63 6.22
CA VAL A 132 11.57 -8.18 7.07
C VAL A 132 11.75 -7.71 8.51
N MET A 133 10.72 -7.05 9.04
CA MET A 133 10.67 -6.59 10.42
C MET A 133 10.45 -7.77 11.39
N PRO A 134 11.22 -7.88 12.48
CA PRO A 134 11.03 -8.94 13.46
C PRO A 134 9.58 -8.99 13.97
N PRO A 135 8.86 -10.13 13.84
CA PRO A 135 7.42 -10.16 14.06
C PRO A 135 7.01 -9.93 15.51
N TYR A 136 7.83 -10.35 16.48
CA TYR A 136 7.48 -10.30 17.90
C TYR A 136 8.14 -9.15 18.67
N THR A 137 9.10 -8.46 18.08
CA THR A 137 9.90 -7.43 18.77
C THR A 137 9.84 -6.05 18.13
N SER A 138 9.34 -5.94 16.90
CA SER A 138 9.14 -4.64 16.26
C SER A 138 7.68 -4.20 16.33
N ALA A 139 7.45 -2.89 16.51
CA ALA A 139 6.10 -2.34 16.53
C ALA A 139 5.36 -2.59 15.20
N ALA A 140 6.08 -2.54 14.07
CA ALA A 140 5.52 -2.85 12.76
C ALA A 140 5.15 -4.33 12.61
N GLY A 141 6.04 -5.25 13.01
CA GLY A 141 5.76 -6.68 12.99
C GLY A 141 4.56 -7.07 13.85
N LEU A 142 4.43 -6.48 15.04
CA LEU A 142 3.28 -6.71 15.92
C LEU A 142 1.97 -6.18 15.32
N LEU A 143 2.00 -5.06 14.58
CA LEU A 143 0.82 -4.59 13.84
C LEU A 143 0.48 -5.50 12.66
N GLY A 144 1.48 -6.06 11.96
CA GLY A 144 1.26 -7.11 10.97
C GLY A 144 0.51 -8.29 11.56
N LEU A 145 1.00 -8.85 12.68
CA LEU A 145 0.32 -9.94 13.38
C LEU A 145 -1.08 -9.55 13.89
N ALA A 146 -1.29 -8.27 14.20
CA ALA A 146 -2.58 -7.79 14.70
C ALA A 146 -3.61 -7.61 13.59
N PHE A 147 -3.23 -7.12 12.41
CA PHE A 147 -4.16 -6.63 11.40
C PHE A 147 -4.15 -7.41 10.09
N ASP A 148 -3.11 -8.18 9.79
CA ASP A 148 -3.08 -8.98 8.58
C ASP A 148 -4.11 -10.13 8.70
N PRO A 149 -5.11 -10.19 7.81
CA PRO A 149 -6.15 -11.21 7.86
C PRO A 149 -5.70 -12.54 7.23
N ASP A 150 -4.57 -12.56 6.52
CA ASP A 150 -4.10 -13.72 5.77
C ASP A 150 -3.50 -14.77 6.71
N GLU A 151 -4.21 -15.89 6.87
CA GLU A 151 -3.76 -17.01 7.69
C GLU A 151 -2.52 -17.70 7.11
N ASP A 152 -2.36 -17.74 5.80
CA ASP A 152 -1.17 -18.32 5.15
C ASP A 152 0.08 -17.51 5.46
N ILE A 153 -0.04 -16.18 5.55
CA ILE A 153 1.07 -15.34 5.99
C ILE A 153 1.42 -15.63 7.45
N ARG A 154 0.43 -15.82 8.32
CA ARG A 154 0.67 -16.17 9.73
C ARG A 154 1.37 -17.53 9.87
N LEU A 155 0.99 -18.50 9.08
CA LEU A 155 1.65 -19.82 9.06
C LEU A 155 3.10 -19.68 8.60
N ARG A 156 3.37 -18.94 7.53
CA ARG A 156 4.74 -18.69 7.05
C ARG A 156 5.60 -17.92 8.06
N ILE A 157 5.01 -16.97 8.79
CA ILE A 157 5.70 -16.27 9.89
C ILE A 157 6.06 -17.25 11.00
N GLU A 158 5.12 -18.11 11.42
CA GLU A 158 5.36 -19.08 12.48
C GLU A 158 6.39 -20.14 12.07
N GLU A 159 6.39 -20.57 10.81
CA GLU A 159 7.37 -21.51 10.26
C GLU A 159 8.77 -20.90 10.25
N LYS A 160 8.91 -19.63 9.78
CA LYS A 160 10.20 -18.95 9.69
C LYS A 160 10.69 -18.39 11.01
N TYR A 161 9.77 -17.96 11.88
CA TYR A 161 10.04 -17.36 13.18
C TYR A 161 9.18 -18.05 14.25
N PRO A 162 9.51 -19.30 14.66
CA PRO A 162 8.75 -20.01 15.67
C PRO A 162 8.65 -19.20 16.97
N PHE A 163 7.44 -19.06 17.50
CA PHE A 163 7.22 -18.25 18.71
C PHE A 163 8.07 -18.71 19.90
N LEU A 164 8.30 -19.99 20.05
CA LEU A 164 9.13 -20.54 21.13
C LEU A 164 10.57 -20.01 21.09
N GLU A 165 11.12 -19.77 19.91
CA GLU A 165 12.49 -19.28 19.72
C GLU A 165 12.56 -17.74 19.74
N PHE A 166 11.64 -17.09 19.00
CA PHE A 166 11.74 -15.66 18.72
C PHE A 166 10.82 -14.78 19.58
N GLY A 167 9.81 -15.34 20.23
CA GLY A 167 8.80 -14.58 20.97
C GLY A 167 8.69 -14.90 22.45
N SER A 168 8.91 -16.16 22.85
CA SER A 168 8.61 -16.65 24.21
C SER A 168 9.44 -15.98 25.30
N HIS A 169 10.69 -15.65 25.02
CA HIS A 169 11.59 -14.99 25.98
C HIS A 169 11.13 -13.57 26.33
N ILE A 170 10.39 -12.90 25.43
CA ILE A 170 9.87 -11.55 25.60
C ILE A 170 8.45 -11.58 26.16
N TRP A 171 7.56 -12.29 25.47
CA TRP A 171 6.13 -12.29 25.76
C TRP A 171 5.73 -13.29 26.86
N LYS A 172 6.64 -14.16 27.31
CA LYS A 172 6.42 -15.22 28.31
C LYS A 172 5.42 -16.29 27.86
N SER A 173 4.35 -15.89 27.16
CA SER A 173 3.33 -16.81 26.66
C SER A 173 2.63 -16.26 25.42
N ARG A 174 2.08 -17.16 24.59
CA ARG A 174 1.23 -16.81 23.45
C ARG A 174 0.01 -15.97 23.90
N LYS A 175 -0.59 -16.32 25.04
CA LYS A 175 -1.73 -15.58 25.61
C LYS A 175 -1.39 -14.12 25.92
N ALA A 176 -0.18 -13.82 26.41
CA ALA A 176 0.26 -12.46 26.67
C ALA A 176 0.45 -11.66 25.35
N LEU A 177 1.05 -12.29 24.33
CA LEU A 177 1.13 -11.71 22.99
C LEU A 177 -0.26 -11.42 22.41
N ASP A 178 -1.18 -12.39 22.47
CA ASP A 178 -2.54 -12.24 21.93
C ASP A 178 -3.32 -11.12 22.65
N ALA A 179 -3.15 -10.97 23.94
CA ALA A 179 -3.73 -9.86 24.72
C ALA A 179 -3.19 -8.50 24.24
N PHE A 180 -1.89 -8.43 23.96
CA PHE A 180 -1.26 -7.22 23.41
C PHE A 180 -1.76 -6.93 22.00
N LEU A 181 -1.82 -7.93 21.11
CA LEU A 181 -2.34 -7.78 19.75
C LEU A 181 -3.81 -7.33 19.75
N LYS A 182 -4.63 -7.85 20.67
CA LYS A 182 -6.01 -7.39 20.87
C LYS A 182 -6.07 -5.92 21.27
N LYS A 183 -5.16 -5.47 22.15
CA LYS A 183 -5.03 -4.05 22.51
C LYS A 183 -4.62 -3.20 21.31
N CYS A 184 -3.63 -3.65 20.53
CA CYS A 184 -3.22 -2.94 19.30
C CYS A 184 -4.39 -2.77 18.32
N ARG A 185 -5.23 -3.80 18.13
CA ARG A 185 -6.44 -3.70 17.30
C ARG A 185 -7.43 -2.66 17.79
N LYS A 186 -7.65 -2.60 19.11
CA LYS A 186 -8.55 -1.62 19.74
C LYS A 186 -8.02 -0.19 19.60
N ASP A 187 -6.75 0.01 19.96
CA ASP A 187 -6.14 1.34 20.11
C ASP A 187 -5.54 1.85 18.78
N ARG A 188 -5.45 0.99 17.76
CA ARG A 188 -4.80 1.25 16.45
C ARG A 188 -3.39 1.81 16.58
N VAL A 189 -2.64 1.27 17.53
CA VAL A 189 -1.25 1.63 17.78
C VAL A 189 -0.55 0.48 18.47
N ALA A 190 0.72 0.26 18.12
CA ALA A 190 1.63 -0.59 18.87
C ALA A 190 2.72 0.28 19.49
N VAL A 191 2.76 0.31 20.81
CA VAL A 191 3.87 0.88 21.58
C VAL A 191 4.58 -0.29 22.23
N ILE A 192 5.88 -0.42 21.95
CA ILE A 192 6.67 -1.54 22.49
C ILE A 192 6.79 -1.42 24.01
N PRO A 193 6.38 -2.44 24.77
CA PRO A 193 6.39 -2.39 26.25
C PRO A 193 7.72 -2.81 26.89
N PHE A 194 8.75 -3.14 26.10
CA PHE A 194 10.08 -3.58 26.53
C PHE A 194 11.16 -2.74 25.83
N ASP A 195 12.39 -2.78 26.32
CA ASP A 195 13.52 -1.92 25.89
C ASP A 195 13.24 -0.41 25.99
N THR A 196 12.37 -0.03 26.92
CA THR A 196 11.90 1.36 27.08
C THR A 196 12.95 2.29 27.68
N ASP A 197 14.03 1.75 28.22
CA ASP A 197 15.13 2.55 28.82
C ASP A 197 16.10 3.11 27.77
N VAL A 198 16.06 2.55 26.55
CA VAL A 198 16.96 2.94 25.47
C VAL A 198 16.20 3.60 24.31
N LEU A 199 15.09 2.97 23.90
CA LEU A 199 14.31 3.38 22.74
C LEU A 199 12.81 3.31 23.03
N HIS A 200 12.11 4.40 22.79
CA HIS A 200 10.65 4.37 22.63
C HIS A 200 10.33 4.02 21.19
N ARG A 201 9.54 2.97 20.96
CA ARG A 201 9.13 2.51 19.64
C ARG A 201 7.61 2.50 19.53
N VAL A 202 7.12 3.12 18.48
CA VAL A 202 5.68 3.20 18.18
C VAL A 202 5.44 3.02 16.71
N SER A 203 4.35 2.36 16.37
CA SER A 203 3.83 2.28 15.00
C SER A 203 2.32 2.35 14.99
N VAL A 204 1.76 2.84 13.89
CA VAL A 204 0.32 2.89 13.63
C VAL A 204 -0.01 2.20 12.31
N PRO A 205 -1.15 1.51 12.22
CA PRO A 205 -1.58 0.86 10.98
C PRO A 205 -2.16 1.89 10.00
N VAL A 206 -1.88 1.67 8.73
CA VAL A 206 -2.46 2.40 7.60
C VAL A 206 -3.49 1.50 6.93
N PHE A 207 -4.68 2.04 6.70
CA PHE A 207 -5.76 1.34 6.02
C PHE A 207 -6.14 2.08 4.74
N ASP A 208 -6.55 1.33 3.72
CA ASP A 208 -7.16 1.89 2.54
C ASP A 208 -8.62 2.32 2.81
N ARG A 209 -9.32 2.75 1.76
CA ARG A 209 -10.74 3.17 1.82
C ARG A 209 -11.70 2.06 2.18
N SER A 210 -11.39 0.84 1.73
CA SER A 210 -12.20 -0.34 2.03
C SER A 210 -12.06 -0.78 3.48
N GLY A 211 -11.07 -0.20 4.21
CA GLY A 211 -10.72 -0.60 5.56
C GLY A 211 -9.72 -1.76 5.58
N LYS A 212 -9.13 -2.12 4.45
CA LYS A 212 -8.09 -3.13 4.36
C LYS A 212 -6.77 -2.57 4.90
N PHE A 213 -6.07 -3.35 5.70
CA PHE A 213 -4.72 -3.05 6.19
C PHE A 213 -3.72 -3.06 5.03
N THR A 214 -2.97 -1.97 4.83
CA THR A 214 -2.07 -1.79 3.67
C THR A 214 -0.64 -1.47 4.03
N ALA A 215 -0.40 -0.87 5.18
CA ALA A 215 0.94 -0.49 5.62
C ALA A 215 1.00 -0.18 7.12
N VAL A 216 2.20 0.10 7.56
CA VAL A 216 2.52 0.63 8.89
C VAL A 216 3.44 1.82 8.72
N ILE A 217 3.19 2.89 9.48
CA ILE A 217 4.15 3.99 9.68
C ILE A 217 4.55 4.03 11.15
N GLY A 218 5.83 4.24 11.43
CA GLY A 218 6.33 4.18 12.80
C GLY A 218 7.53 5.06 13.07
N ALA A 219 7.85 5.19 14.35
CA ALA A 219 9.00 5.92 14.83
C ALA A 219 9.73 5.16 15.94
N SER A 220 11.04 5.35 15.99
CA SER A 220 11.93 4.89 17.04
C SER A 220 12.69 6.10 17.59
N CYS A 221 12.52 6.38 18.88
CA CYS A 221 12.98 7.59 19.54
C CYS A 221 13.95 7.24 20.67
N PRO A 222 15.23 7.62 20.59
CA PRO A 222 16.16 7.45 21.72
C PRO A 222 15.63 8.17 22.98
N VAL A 223 15.54 7.45 24.10
CA VAL A 223 14.99 7.98 25.36
C VAL A 223 15.73 9.23 25.84
N ARG A 224 17.05 9.28 25.62
CA ARG A 224 17.88 10.43 25.95
C ARG A 224 17.52 11.73 25.23
N ASP A 225 16.86 11.62 24.07
CA ASP A 225 16.58 12.75 23.16
C ASP A 225 15.11 13.14 23.14
N PHE A 226 14.23 12.32 23.73
CA PHE A 226 12.78 12.49 23.70
C PHE A 226 12.15 12.36 25.08
N SER A 227 11.44 13.39 25.51
CA SER A 227 10.60 13.31 26.70
C SER A 227 9.36 12.46 26.44
N GLN A 228 8.68 12.04 27.50
CA GLN A 228 7.39 11.36 27.40
C GLN A 228 6.36 12.21 26.65
N LYS A 229 6.40 13.54 26.79
CA LYS A 229 5.52 14.46 26.08
C LYS A 229 5.79 14.43 24.56
N ASP A 230 7.07 14.44 24.16
CA ASP A 230 7.46 14.36 22.76
C ASP A 230 7.01 13.03 22.14
N PHE A 231 7.18 11.93 22.86
CA PHE A 231 6.76 10.62 22.42
C PHE A 231 5.24 10.52 22.21
N LEU A 232 4.45 11.12 23.10
CA LEU A 232 2.99 11.20 22.92
C LEU A 232 2.62 12.08 21.71
N ALA A 233 3.34 13.19 21.50
CA ALA A 233 3.13 14.05 20.33
C ALA A 233 3.42 13.32 19.01
N ILE A 234 4.49 12.51 18.97
CA ILE A 234 4.82 11.65 17.81
C ILE A 234 3.69 10.63 17.56
N GLN A 235 3.17 9.99 18.61
CA GLN A 235 2.06 9.03 18.45
C GLN A 235 0.84 9.69 17.83
N GLU A 236 0.45 10.87 18.27
CA GLU A 236 -0.70 11.58 17.74
C GLU A 236 -0.46 12.03 16.27
N GLU A 237 0.74 12.48 15.93
CA GLU A 237 1.05 12.87 14.55
C GLU A 237 1.07 11.65 13.62
N LEU A 238 1.60 10.51 14.06
CA LEU A 238 1.53 9.25 13.30
C LEU A 238 0.07 8.84 13.01
N LYS A 239 -0.82 8.94 13.99
CA LYS A 239 -2.25 8.65 13.80
C LYS A 239 -2.91 9.59 12.80
N LYS A 240 -2.62 10.90 12.87
CA LYS A 240 -3.12 11.90 11.90
C LYS A 240 -2.64 11.57 10.48
N ILE A 241 -1.35 11.27 10.31
CA ILE A 241 -0.78 10.90 9.02
C ILE A 241 -1.44 9.64 8.47
N ALA A 242 -1.61 8.59 9.29
CA ALA A 242 -2.28 7.36 8.87
C ALA A 242 -3.73 7.61 8.37
N THR A 243 -4.42 8.61 8.95
CA THR A 243 -5.76 9.02 8.50
C THR A 243 -5.73 9.72 7.14
N VAL A 244 -4.70 10.52 6.86
CA VAL A 244 -4.53 11.23 5.58
C VAL A 244 -4.31 10.25 4.42
N PHE A 245 -3.58 9.16 4.63
CA PHE A 245 -3.45 8.10 3.61
C PHE A 245 -4.82 7.56 3.17
N LYS A 246 -5.76 7.46 4.07
CA LYS A 246 -7.13 7.06 3.78
C LYS A 246 -7.91 8.10 2.95
N GLN A 247 -7.70 9.40 3.19
CA GLN A 247 -8.44 10.49 2.54
C GLN A 247 -7.95 10.81 1.13
N ASN A 248 -6.66 10.85 0.88
CA ASN A 248 -6.07 11.20 -0.42
C ASN A 248 -6.49 10.24 -1.55
N ASN A 249 -6.87 9.05 -1.20
CA ASN A 249 -7.55 8.14 -2.10
C ASN A 249 -9.01 8.55 -2.43
N ILE A 250 -9.68 9.48 -1.73
CA ILE A 250 -11.10 9.86 -1.92
C ILE A 250 -11.27 10.98 -2.95
N GLU A 251 -10.44 11.99 -2.97
CA GLU A 251 -10.68 13.18 -3.79
C GLU A 251 -10.39 12.99 -5.28
N ARG A 252 -9.50 12.08 -5.67
CA ARG A 252 -9.12 11.90 -7.09
C ARG A 252 -10.14 11.16 -7.94
N ASN A 253 -11.00 10.31 -7.37
CA ASN A 253 -12.09 9.67 -8.12
C ASN A 253 -13.27 10.64 -8.39
N ARG A 254 -13.37 11.78 -7.69
CA ARG A 254 -14.41 12.81 -7.97
C ARG A 254 -14.02 13.80 -9.07
N ARG A 255 -12.73 13.85 -9.45
CA ARG A 255 -12.23 14.72 -10.55
C ARG A 255 -12.06 14.00 -11.89
N SER A 256 -12.43 12.72 -11.98
CA SER A 256 -12.30 11.88 -13.18
C SER A 256 -13.64 11.41 -13.72
N ILE A 257 -14.74 12.11 -13.40
CA ILE A 257 -16.07 11.94 -14.02
C ILE A 257 -16.41 13.19 -14.81
#